data_418ab73d8beab5077779bfd2e197b9bc
#
_entry.id   418ab73d8beab5077779bfd2e197b9bc
#
_cell.length_a   1.000
_cell.length_b   1.000
_cell.length_c   1.000
_cell.angle_alpha   90.00
_cell.angle_beta   90.00
_cell.angle_gamma   90.00
#
_symmetry.space_group_name_H-M   'P 1'
#
loop_
_entity.id
_entity.type
_entity.pdbx_description
1 polymer ?
#
loop_
_entity_poly.entity_id
_entity_poly.type
_entity_poly.pdbx_seq_one_letter_code
_entity_poly.pdbx_strand_id
1 'polypeptide(L)' 'MSELAAGIDFSANIVVVRTSPGAASYLASTIDRSGLESIIGTVAGDDTVMLITRDPAGGASVCHELQELAKH' A
#
# COMPACT_ATOMS: atom_id res chain seq x y z
N MET A 1 8.40 0.11 7.49
CA MET A 1 7.66 -0.47 6.36
C MET A 1 8.23 -1.80 5.90
N SER A 2 9.56 -1.91 5.72
CA SER A 2 10.16 -3.15 5.20
C SER A 2 9.90 -4.37 6.07
N GLU A 3 9.75 -4.19 7.36
CA GLU A 3 9.46 -5.29 8.27
C GLU A 3 8.00 -5.73 8.22
N LEU A 4 7.11 -4.84 7.76
CA LEU A 4 5.69 -5.12 7.69
C LEU A 4 5.28 -5.66 6.33
N ALA A 5 5.95 -5.20 5.27
CA ALA A 5 5.57 -5.53 3.91
C ALA A 5 6.39 -6.70 3.37
N ALA A 6 5.72 -7.78 2.98
CA ALA A 6 6.35 -8.95 2.38
C ALA A 6 6.43 -8.87 0.86
N GLY A 7 5.70 -7.96 0.25
CA GLY A 7 5.72 -7.74 -1.20
C GLY A 7 4.74 -6.68 -1.61
N ILE A 8 5.04 -6.00 -2.71
CA ILE A 8 4.18 -4.94 -3.25
C ILE A 8 4.05 -5.17 -4.75
N ASP A 9 2.83 -5.12 -5.26
CA ASP A 9 2.56 -5.26 -6.68
C ASP A 9 1.37 -4.35 -7.04
N PHE A 10 1.12 -4.17 -8.31
CA PHE A 10 0.05 -3.27 -8.75
C PHE A 10 -0.58 -3.74 -10.05
N SER A 11 -1.78 -3.23 -10.32
CA SER A 11 -2.46 -3.38 -11.60
C SER A 11 -3.33 -2.14 -11.77
N ALA A 12 -3.16 -1.43 -12.89
CA ALA A 12 -3.91 -0.20 -13.18
C ALA A 12 -3.89 0.77 -11.99
N ASN A 13 -5.02 0.93 -11.28
CA ASN A 13 -5.13 1.84 -10.14
C ASN A 13 -5.22 1.09 -8.81
N ILE A 14 -4.80 -0.17 -8.77
CA ILE A 14 -4.84 -0.96 -7.55
C ILE A 14 -3.42 -1.37 -7.19
N VAL A 15 -3.05 -1.15 -5.93
CA VAL A 15 -1.77 -1.60 -5.38
C VAL A 15 -2.07 -2.61 -4.29
N VAL A 16 -1.39 -3.74 -4.32
CA VAL A 16 -1.56 -4.79 -3.32
C VAL A 16 -0.28 -4.91 -2.53
N VAL A 17 -0.39 -4.77 -1.21
CA VAL A 17 0.74 -4.90 -0.30
C VAL A 17 0.52 -6.14 0.55
N ARG A 18 1.48 -7.05 0.55
CA ARG A 18 1.43 -8.24 1.39
C ARG A 18 2.19 -7.97 2.67
N THR A 19 1.63 -8.44 3.77
CA THR A 19 2.23 -8.25 5.10
C THR A 19 2.36 -9.60 5.81
N SER A 20 2.95 -9.57 6.99
CA SER A 20 2.87 -10.70 7.91
C SER A 20 1.43 -10.90 8.34
N PRO A 21 1.02 -12.12 8.69
CA PRO A 21 -0.34 -12.35 9.20
C PRO A 21 -0.66 -11.42 10.36
N GLY A 22 -1.82 -10.79 10.30
CA GLY A 22 -2.29 -9.90 11.35
C GLY A 22 -1.81 -8.46 11.25
N ALA A 23 -0.90 -8.14 10.34
CA ALA A 23 -0.30 -6.81 10.27
C ALA A 23 -0.97 -5.87 9.27
N ALA A 24 -1.94 -6.35 8.48
CA ALA A 24 -2.52 -5.56 7.40
C ALA A 24 -3.24 -4.31 7.90
N SER A 25 -4.04 -4.42 8.97
CA SER A 25 -4.78 -3.28 9.50
C SER A 25 -3.85 -2.19 10.01
N TYR A 26 -2.76 -2.58 10.65
CA TYR A 26 -1.78 -1.63 11.15
C TYR A 26 -1.10 -0.87 9.99
N LEU A 27 -0.71 -1.62 8.95
CA LEU A 27 -0.08 -1.02 7.78
C LEU A 27 -1.05 -0.07 7.06
N ALA A 28 -2.30 -0.50 6.88
CA ALA A 28 -3.32 0.34 6.24
C ALA A 28 -3.52 1.64 7.01
N SER A 29 -3.57 1.56 8.34
CA SER A 29 -3.71 2.72 9.20
C SER A 29 -2.51 3.66 9.05
N THR A 30 -1.31 3.10 8.97
CA THR A 30 -0.08 3.88 8.77
C THR A 30 -0.12 4.63 7.43
N ILE A 31 -0.55 3.95 6.38
CA ILE A 31 -0.66 4.55 5.04
C ILE A 31 -1.71 5.68 5.06
N ASP A 32 -2.85 5.43 5.69
CA ASP A 32 -3.91 6.46 5.78
C ASP A 32 -3.41 7.71 6.50
N ARG A 33 -2.62 7.55 7.55
CA ARG A 33 -2.09 8.68 8.32
C ARG A 33 -0.96 9.41 7.59
N SER A 34 -0.36 8.80 6.58
CA SER A 34 0.73 9.44 5.85
C SER A 34 0.26 10.59 4.96
N GLY A 35 -1.04 10.67 4.69
CA GLY A 35 -1.61 11.77 3.92
C GLY A 35 -1.26 11.75 2.44
N LEU A 36 -1.06 10.58 1.87
CA LEU A 36 -0.74 10.47 0.45
C LEU A 36 -1.98 10.78 -0.40
N GLU A 37 -1.95 11.91 -1.11
CA GLU A 37 -3.08 12.34 -1.93
C GLU A 37 -3.31 11.44 -3.14
N SER A 38 -2.29 10.71 -3.57
CA SER A 38 -2.39 9.79 -4.69
C SER A 38 -3.26 8.56 -4.37
N ILE A 39 -3.57 8.33 -3.10
CA ILE A 39 -4.36 7.19 -2.64
C ILE A 39 -5.71 7.71 -2.12
N ILE A 40 -6.80 7.17 -2.66
CA ILE A 40 -8.14 7.60 -2.25
C ILE A 40 -8.77 6.66 -1.22
N GLY A 41 -8.19 5.48 -1.00
CA GLY A 41 -8.73 4.57 -0.01
C GLY A 41 -7.85 3.35 0.17
N THR A 42 -8.04 2.68 1.31
CA THR A 42 -7.35 1.44 1.64
C THR A 42 -8.35 0.42 2.17
N VAL A 43 -8.09 -0.84 1.84
CA VAL A 43 -8.87 -1.96 2.37
C VAL A 43 -7.88 -2.98 2.91
N ALA A 44 -8.05 -3.38 4.16
CA ALA A 44 -7.13 -4.31 4.81
C ALA A 44 -7.82 -5.64 5.11
N GLY A 45 -7.16 -6.73 4.73
CA GLY A 45 -7.53 -8.07 5.18
C GLY A 45 -6.69 -8.45 6.38
N ASP A 46 -6.24 -9.70 6.43
CA ASP A 46 -5.36 -10.17 7.50
C ASP A 46 -3.88 -9.93 7.16
N ASP A 47 -3.48 -10.29 5.95
CA ASP A 47 -2.10 -10.21 5.48
C ASP A 47 -1.96 -9.42 4.18
N THR A 48 -3.00 -8.73 3.75
CA THR A 48 -3.03 -8.02 2.47
C THR A 48 -3.73 -6.69 2.65
N VAL A 49 -3.13 -5.64 2.09
CA VAL A 49 -3.73 -4.32 2.02
C VAL A 49 -3.92 -3.96 0.55
N MET A 50 -5.11 -3.53 0.20
CA MET A 50 -5.39 -3.05 -1.15
C MET A 50 -5.54 -1.54 -1.11
N LEU A 51 -4.79 -0.86 -1.95
CA LEU A 51 -4.82 0.60 -2.07
C LEU A 51 -5.43 0.96 -3.42
N ILE A 52 -6.29 1.96 -3.39
CA ILE A 52 -6.91 2.47 -4.62
C ILE A 52 -6.30 3.81 -4.92
N THR A 53 -5.72 3.96 -6.12
CA THR A 53 -5.09 5.23 -6.50
C THR A 53 -6.10 6.16 -7.13
N ARG A 54 -5.88 7.47 -6.96
CA ARG A 54 -6.74 8.51 -7.53
C ARG A 54 -6.64 8.52 -9.04
N ASP A 55 -5.43 8.37 -9.58
CA ASP A 55 -5.18 8.32 -11.01
C ASP A 55 -5.52 6.90 -11.50
N PRO A 56 -6.35 6.76 -12.56
CA PRO A 56 -6.69 5.43 -13.10
C PRO A 56 -5.48 4.61 -13.53
N ALA A 57 -4.34 5.23 -13.79
CA ALA A 57 -3.10 4.55 -14.15
C ALA A 57 -2.02 4.73 -13.08
N GLY A 58 -2.43 5.07 -11.84
CA GLY A 58 -1.50 5.45 -10.79
C GLY A 58 -0.85 4.32 -10.01
N GLY A 59 -1.24 3.08 -10.27
CA GLY A 59 -0.72 1.95 -9.49
C GLY A 59 0.80 1.83 -9.52
N ALA A 60 1.40 1.99 -10.69
CA ALA A 60 2.86 1.89 -10.83
C ALA A 60 3.58 2.95 -10.00
N SER A 61 3.10 4.18 -10.07
CA SER A 61 3.71 5.30 -9.35
C SER A 61 3.61 5.12 -7.84
N VAL A 62 2.45 4.72 -7.35
CA VAL A 62 2.23 4.50 -5.91
C VAL A 62 3.04 3.29 -5.43
N CYS A 63 3.08 2.23 -6.23
CA CYS A 63 3.90 1.06 -5.93
C CYS A 63 5.36 1.46 -5.74
N HIS A 64 5.88 2.29 -6.65
CA HIS A 64 7.25 2.79 -6.56
C HIS A 64 7.45 3.64 -5.31
N GLU A 65 6.51 4.55 -5.01
CA GLU A 65 6.56 5.38 -3.81
C GLU A 65 6.68 4.53 -2.55
N LEU A 66 5.85 3.49 -2.45
CA LEU A 66 5.86 2.63 -1.27
C LEU A 66 7.14 1.81 -1.17
N GLN A 67 7.67 1.38 -2.30
CA GLN A 67 8.94 0.65 -2.32
C GLN A 67 10.09 1.54 -1.84
N GLU A 68 10.07 2.82 -2.21
CA GLU A 68 11.08 3.77 -1.76
C GLU A 68 10.98 4.02 -0.26
N LEU A 69 9.76 4.14 0.26
CA LEU A 69 9.55 4.29 1.70
C LEU A 69 10.06 3.06 2.47
N ALA A 70 9.89 1.88 1.89
CA ALA A 70 10.30 0.64 2.54
C ALA A 70 11.83 0.50 2.65
N LYS A 71 12.60 1.28 1.88
CA LYS A 71 14.06 1.27 1.95
C LYS A 71 14.60 2.08 3.13
N HIS A 72 13.75 2.85 3.77
CA HIS A 72 14.10 3.67 4.89
C HIS A 72 13.44 3.15 6.16
#